data_7b720ca68f859301c58254f7f19edb18
#
_entry.id   7b720ca68f859301c58254f7f19edb18
#
_cell.length_a   1.000
_cell.length_b   1.000
_cell.length_c   1.000
_cell.angle_alpha   90.00
_cell.angle_beta   90.00
_cell.angle_gamma   90.00
#
_symmetry.space_group_name_H-M   'P 1'
#
loop_
_entity.id
_entity.type
_entity.pdbx_description
1 polymer ?
#
loop_
_entity_poly.entity_id
_entity_poly.type
_entity_poly.pdbx_seq_one_letter_code
_entity_poly.pdbx_strand_id
1 'polypeptide(L)'
;DRDYFRIVSSAAVREHDKHHILKYLDPDVEFKDVTEDYACLGVFGPKSRSLMTDMAGKYFANEDFPFGTSKNIKILNITVWAQRLSYVGELGWELYIPIENAKIIYEKIIQDGKKYQI
;
A
#
# COMPACT_ATOMS: atom_id res chain seq x y z
N ASP A 1 11.09 -9.21 -1.38
CA ASP A 1 12.52 -8.90 -1.34
C ASP A 1 13.29 -10.13 -0.90
N ARG A 2 14.59 -10.22 -1.21
CA ARG A 2 15.40 -11.37 -0.76
C ARG A 2 15.85 -11.22 0.70
N ASP A 3 15.88 -9.99 1.19
CA ASP A 3 16.47 -9.66 2.49
C ASP A 3 15.42 -9.48 3.60
N TYR A 4 14.15 -9.33 3.27
CA TYR A 4 13.10 -9.20 4.26
C TYR A 4 11.72 -9.60 3.73
N PHE A 5 10.83 -9.94 4.65
CA PHE A 5 9.40 -10.14 4.41
C PHE A 5 8.62 -8.99 5.05
N ARG A 6 7.56 -8.55 4.39
CA ARG A 6 6.59 -7.63 4.97
C ARG A 6 5.27 -8.37 5.20
N ILE A 7 4.81 -8.35 6.43
CA ILE A 7 3.53 -8.93 6.83
C ILE A 7 2.56 -7.78 7.02
N VAL A 8 1.37 -7.90 6.44
CA VAL A 8 0.25 -6.99 6.64
C VAL A 8 -0.88 -7.77 7.25
N SER A 9 -1.38 -7.32 8.38
CA SER A 9 -2.51 -7.94 9.08
C SER A 9 -3.54 -6.89 9.49
N SER A 10 -4.70 -7.33 10.00
CA SER A 10 -5.74 -6.43 10.45
C SER A 10 -5.30 -5.65 11.70
N ALA A 11 -5.55 -4.34 11.69
CA ALA A 11 -5.26 -3.48 12.84
C ALA A 11 -5.95 -3.95 14.14
N ALA A 12 -7.11 -4.59 14.03
CA ALA A 12 -7.86 -5.10 15.19
C ALA A 12 -7.16 -6.24 15.93
N VAL A 13 -6.25 -6.95 15.27
CA VAL A 13 -5.53 -8.12 15.85
C VAL A 13 -4.03 -7.91 15.94
N ARG A 14 -3.55 -6.69 15.76
CA ARG A 14 -2.11 -6.33 15.72
C ARG A 14 -1.31 -6.97 16.87
N GLU A 15 -1.73 -6.78 18.11
CA GLU A 15 -0.99 -7.29 19.27
C GLU A 15 -1.03 -8.83 19.35
N HIS A 16 -2.15 -9.43 18.97
CA HIS A 16 -2.27 -10.89 18.91
C HIS A 16 -1.29 -11.45 17.85
N ASP A 17 -1.29 -10.90 16.66
CA ASP A 17 -0.45 -11.38 15.55
C ASP A 17 1.04 -11.15 15.85
N LYS A 18 1.38 -9.98 16.41
CA LYS A 18 2.73 -9.68 16.88
C LYS A 18 3.22 -10.69 17.92
N HIS A 19 2.38 -10.97 18.92
CA HIS A 19 2.72 -11.97 19.94
C HIS A 19 2.93 -13.35 19.34
N HIS A 20 2.04 -13.76 18.42
CA HIS A 20 2.16 -15.04 17.72
C HIS A 20 3.45 -15.14 16.91
N ILE A 21 3.77 -14.10 16.11
CA ILE A 21 4.99 -14.07 15.31
C ILE A 21 6.23 -14.19 16.22
N LEU A 22 6.33 -13.35 17.24
CA LEU A 22 7.48 -13.35 18.16
C LEU A 22 7.68 -14.67 18.90
N LYS A 23 6.59 -15.38 19.20
CA LYS A 23 6.64 -16.70 19.87
C LYS A 23 7.33 -17.77 19.02
N TYR A 24 7.20 -17.70 17.68
CA TYR A 24 7.69 -18.72 16.75
C TYR A 24 8.80 -18.22 15.84
N LEU A 25 9.25 -16.97 16.06
CA LEU A 25 10.31 -16.38 15.26
C LEU A 25 11.64 -17.07 15.54
N ASP A 26 12.38 -17.38 14.48
CA ASP A 26 13.74 -17.88 14.62
C ASP A 26 14.64 -16.82 15.27
N PRO A 27 15.52 -17.18 16.23
CA PRO A 27 16.40 -16.24 16.91
C PRO A 27 17.30 -15.40 15.96
N ASP A 28 17.59 -15.92 14.77
CA ASP A 28 18.42 -15.24 13.78
C ASP A 28 17.62 -14.25 12.89
N VAL A 29 16.29 -14.14 13.09
CA VAL A 29 15.42 -13.25 12.33
C VAL A 29 15.00 -12.05 13.15
N GLU A 30 15.31 -10.85 12.66
CA GLU A 30 14.85 -9.59 13.28
C GLU A 30 13.35 -9.34 12.95
N PHE A 31 12.58 -9.01 13.98
CA PHE A 31 11.20 -8.54 13.82
C PHE A 31 11.12 -7.04 14.12
N LYS A 32 10.53 -6.28 13.20
CA LYS A 32 10.24 -4.86 13.39
C LYS A 32 8.78 -4.56 13.12
N ASP A 33 8.08 -4.04 14.12
CA ASP A 33 6.74 -3.48 13.95
C ASP A 33 6.86 -2.05 13.41
N VAL A 34 6.39 -1.83 12.19
CA VAL A 34 6.45 -0.55 11.47
C VAL A 34 5.06 0.05 11.24
N THR A 35 4.06 -0.39 12.01
CA THR A 35 2.66 0.03 11.82
C THR A 35 2.50 1.55 11.91
N GLU A 36 3.18 2.20 12.85
CA GLU A 36 3.11 3.64 13.05
C GLU A 36 3.95 4.45 12.04
N ASP A 37 4.82 3.79 11.28
CA ASP A 37 5.68 4.46 10.29
C ASP A 37 4.91 4.76 8.99
N TYR A 38 3.74 4.13 8.78
CA TYR A 38 2.98 4.20 7.53
C TYR A 38 1.49 4.44 7.74
N ALA A 39 0.91 5.24 6.86
CA ALA A 39 -0.53 5.25 6.63
C ALA A 39 -0.87 4.32 5.45
N CYS A 40 -1.96 3.55 5.56
CA CYS A 40 -2.48 2.74 4.47
C CYS A 40 -3.73 3.40 3.88
N LEU A 41 -3.69 3.70 2.58
CA LEU A 41 -4.84 4.20 1.82
C LEU A 41 -5.23 3.22 0.72
N GLY A 42 -6.50 2.80 0.71
CA GLY A 42 -7.07 1.98 -0.35
C GLY A 42 -7.63 2.84 -1.49
N VAL A 43 -7.24 2.54 -2.73
CA VAL A 43 -7.77 3.16 -3.95
C VAL A 43 -8.40 2.07 -4.79
N PHE A 44 -9.72 1.90 -4.65
CA PHE A 44 -10.47 0.81 -5.29
C PHE A 44 -11.56 1.35 -6.22
N GLY A 45 -11.91 0.56 -7.22
CA GLY A 45 -13.00 0.84 -8.15
C GLY A 45 -12.57 0.78 -9.62
N PRO A 46 -13.53 0.80 -10.55
CA PRO A 46 -13.25 0.59 -11.98
C PRO A 46 -12.37 1.69 -12.60
N LYS A 47 -12.34 2.89 -12.00
CA LYS A 47 -11.52 4.03 -12.46
C LYS A 47 -10.21 4.18 -11.69
N SER A 48 -9.92 3.33 -10.71
CA SER A 48 -8.72 3.40 -9.87
C SER A 48 -7.42 3.37 -10.69
N ARG A 49 -7.35 2.55 -11.75
CA ARG A 49 -6.20 2.49 -12.64
C ARG A 49 -5.93 3.83 -13.32
N SER A 50 -6.97 4.48 -13.82
CA SER A 50 -6.83 5.78 -14.49
C SER A 50 -6.30 6.84 -13.52
N LEU A 51 -6.85 6.88 -12.30
CA LEU A 51 -6.37 7.77 -11.25
C LEU A 51 -4.90 7.51 -10.91
N MET A 52 -4.55 6.25 -10.66
CA MET A 52 -3.17 5.89 -10.31
C MET A 52 -2.18 6.19 -11.44
N THR A 53 -2.59 6.00 -12.70
CA THR A 53 -1.78 6.34 -13.87
C THR A 53 -1.52 7.84 -13.96
N ASP A 54 -2.52 8.66 -13.69
CA ASP A 54 -2.36 10.13 -13.70
C ASP A 54 -1.46 10.63 -12.57
N MET A 55 -1.53 9.99 -11.39
CA MET A 55 -0.78 10.40 -10.22
C MET A 55 0.68 9.92 -10.22
N ALA A 56 0.93 8.72 -10.72
CA ALA A 56 2.21 8.03 -10.57
C ALA A 56 2.80 7.50 -11.89
N GLY A 57 2.15 7.79 -13.06
CA GLY A 57 2.66 7.46 -14.39
C GLY A 57 2.23 6.11 -14.94
N LYS A 58 2.84 5.68 -16.05
CA LYS A 58 2.38 4.61 -16.95
C LYS A 58 2.40 3.17 -16.39
N TYR A 59 2.85 2.93 -15.19
CA TYR A 59 3.19 1.59 -14.69
C TYR A 59 2.04 0.88 -13.97
N PHE A 60 0.78 1.13 -14.36
CA PHE A 60 -0.41 0.53 -13.76
C PHE A 60 -1.19 -0.40 -14.70
N ALA A 61 -0.66 -0.69 -15.90
CA ALA A 61 -1.19 -1.75 -16.76
C ALA A 61 -1.05 -3.13 -16.10
N ASN A 62 -1.79 -4.13 -16.58
CA ASN A 62 -1.74 -5.48 -16.00
C ASN A 62 -0.35 -6.11 -16.13
N GLU A 63 0.32 -5.83 -17.22
CA GLU A 63 1.65 -6.32 -17.56
C GLU A 63 2.72 -5.70 -16.65
N ASP A 64 2.56 -4.42 -16.34
CA ASP A 64 3.52 -3.67 -15.51
C ASP A 64 3.30 -3.85 -14.01
N PHE A 65 2.04 -4.09 -13.61
CA PHE A 65 1.66 -4.28 -12.21
C PHE A 65 0.65 -5.44 -12.09
N PRO A 66 1.09 -6.69 -12.19
CA PRO A 66 0.22 -7.86 -12.06
C PRO A 66 -0.52 -7.92 -10.74
N PHE A 67 -1.70 -8.56 -10.73
CA PHE A 67 -2.45 -8.80 -9.48
C PHE A 67 -1.63 -9.63 -8.49
N GLY A 68 -1.73 -9.29 -7.20
CA GLY A 68 -0.99 -9.98 -6.14
C GLY A 68 0.48 -9.57 -6.04
N THR A 69 0.90 -8.51 -6.75
CA THR A 69 2.27 -8.00 -6.66
C THR A 69 2.34 -6.64 -5.94
N SER A 70 3.54 -6.28 -5.53
CA SER A 70 3.82 -4.98 -4.92
C SER A 70 5.07 -4.35 -5.50
N LYS A 71 5.13 -3.02 -5.48
CA LYS A 71 6.32 -2.25 -5.86
C LYS A 71 6.32 -0.85 -5.27
N ASN A 72 7.48 -0.24 -5.22
CA ASN A 72 7.59 1.18 -4.91
C ASN A 72 7.21 2.02 -6.13
N ILE A 73 6.37 3.01 -5.91
CA ILE A 73 5.97 4.02 -6.88
C ILE A 73 6.34 5.41 -6.36
N LYS A 74 6.27 6.42 -7.21
CA LYS A 74 6.45 7.82 -6.79
C LYS A 74 5.18 8.62 -7.04
N ILE A 75 4.69 9.28 -6.00
CA ILE A 75 3.62 10.28 -6.05
C ILE A 75 4.18 11.57 -5.45
N LEU A 76 4.14 12.69 -6.17
CA LEU A 76 4.76 13.96 -5.75
C LEU A 76 6.23 13.80 -5.31
N ASN A 77 7.00 12.95 -5.99
CA ASN A 77 8.37 12.56 -5.63
C ASN A 77 8.53 11.79 -4.30
N ILE A 78 7.45 11.52 -3.59
CA ILE A 78 7.42 10.70 -2.38
C ILE A 78 7.38 9.22 -2.81
N THR A 79 8.26 8.41 -2.23
CA THR A 79 8.24 6.96 -2.45
C THR A 79 7.12 6.35 -1.62
N VAL A 80 6.20 5.67 -2.29
CA VAL A 80 5.05 4.97 -1.72
C VAL A 80 5.16 3.50 -2.10
N TRP A 81 5.05 2.60 -1.12
CA TRP A 81 4.92 1.18 -1.43
C TRP A 81 3.48 0.89 -1.79
N ALA A 82 3.25 0.40 -3.00
CA ALA A 82 1.92 0.08 -3.52
C ALA A 82 1.79 -1.44 -3.68
N GLN A 83 0.66 -1.99 -3.25
CA GLN A 83 0.31 -3.38 -3.42
C GLN A 83 -0.98 -3.49 -4.23
N ARG A 84 -0.94 -4.26 -5.32
CA ARG A 84 -2.14 -4.54 -6.11
C ARG A 84 -2.88 -5.72 -5.55
N LEU A 85 -3.98 -5.45 -4.91
CA LEU A 85 -4.90 -6.44 -4.36
C LEU A 85 -6.35 -5.95 -4.49
N SER A 86 -7.30 -6.81 -4.12
CA SER A 86 -8.70 -6.42 -4.04
C SER A 86 -9.25 -6.81 -2.67
N TYR A 87 -9.61 -5.81 -1.87
CA TYR A 87 -10.29 -6.02 -0.60
C TYR A 87 -11.81 -6.04 -0.78
N VAL A 88 -12.31 -5.21 -1.70
CA VAL A 88 -13.76 -5.02 -1.94
C VAL A 88 -14.27 -5.73 -3.19
N GLY A 89 -13.45 -6.57 -3.83
CA GLY A 89 -13.80 -7.24 -5.09
C GLY A 89 -13.61 -6.38 -6.35
N GLU A 90 -13.16 -5.13 -6.19
CA GLU A 90 -12.91 -4.19 -7.27
C GLU A 90 -11.41 -4.09 -7.60
N LEU A 91 -11.11 -3.60 -8.81
CA LEU A 91 -9.75 -3.22 -9.19
C LEU A 91 -9.19 -2.19 -8.20
N GLY A 92 -7.96 -2.39 -7.73
CA GLY A 92 -7.39 -1.40 -6.83
C GLY A 92 -5.99 -1.69 -6.31
N TRP A 93 -5.54 -0.77 -5.49
CA TRP A 93 -4.25 -0.80 -4.81
C TRP A 93 -4.38 -0.31 -3.38
N GLU A 94 -3.62 -0.92 -2.49
CA GLU A 94 -3.28 -0.34 -1.20
C GLU A 94 -1.96 0.42 -1.31
N LEU A 95 -1.94 1.63 -0.76
CA LEU A 95 -0.81 2.53 -0.76
C LEU A 95 -0.30 2.70 0.66
N TYR A 96 0.92 2.25 0.92
CA TYR A 96 1.60 2.41 2.20
C TYR A 96 2.52 3.61 2.11
N ILE A 97 2.10 4.69 2.75
CA ILE A 97 2.67 6.04 2.63
C ILE A 97 3.41 6.35 3.92
N PRO A 98 4.67 6.84 3.88
CA PRO A 98 5.32 7.35 5.09
C PRO A 98 4.40 8.31 5.82
N ILE A 99 4.25 8.13 7.14
CA ILE A 99 3.18 8.77 7.92
C ILE A 99 3.20 10.30 7.80
N GLU A 100 4.38 10.90 7.74
CA GLU A 100 4.55 12.36 7.60
C GLU A 100 4.03 12.89 6.25
N ASN A 101 3.90 12.03 5.25
CA ASN A 101 3.42 12.37 3.92
C ASN A 101 1.96 11.97 3.65
N ALA A 102 1.31 11.32 4.62
CA ALA A 102 -0.03 10.76 4.46
C ALA A 102 -1.06 11.82 4.03
N LYS A 103 -1.04 12.98 4.68
CA LYS A 103 -1.97 14.08 4.39
C LYS A 103 -1.85 14.60 2.96
N ILE A 104 -0.63 14.90 2.51
CA ILE A 104 -0.43 15.48 1.17
C ILE A 104 -0.78 14.49 0.07
N ILE A 105 -0.50 13.20 0.25
CA ILE A 105 -0.89 12.15 -0.69
C ILE A 105 -2.41 11.97 -0.70
N TYR A 106 -3.07 11.95 0.46
CA TYR A 106 -4.53 11.89 0.55
C TYR A 106 -5.20 13.06 -0.18
N GLU A 107 -4.75 14.29 0.08
CA GLU A 107 -5.28 15.49 -0.58
C GLU A 107 -5.10 15.42 -2.11
N LYS A 108 -3.94 14.91 -2.57
CA LYS A 108 -3.67 14.67 -4.00
C LYS A 108 -4.64 13.66 -4.60
N ILE A 109 -4.90 12.53 -3.91
CA ILE A 109 -5.86 11.52 -4.35
C ILE A 109 -7.26 12.14 -4.50
N ILE A 110 -7.72 12.88 -3.51
CA ILE A 110 -9.04 13.53 -3.54
C ILE A 110 -9.11 14.57 -4.66
N GLN A 111 -8.08 15.38 -4.81
CA GLN A 111 -8.05 16.43 -5.85
C GLN A 111 -8.11 15.83 -7.26
N ASP A 112 -7.24 14.89 -7.56
CA ASP A 112 -7.16 14.27 -8.90
C ASP A 112 -8.35 13.34 -9.15
N GLY A 113 -8.90 12.76 -8.08
CA GLY A 113 -10.03 11.85 -8.13
C GLY A 113 -11.36 12.51 -8.49
N LYS A 114 -11.51 13.82 -8.30
CA LYS A 114 -12.75 14.57 -8.63
C LYS A 114 -13.22 14.30 -10.07
N LYS A 115 -12.31 14.24 -11.04
CA LYS A 115 -12.65 13.93 -12.44
C LYS A 115 -13.12 12.49 -12.66
N TYR A 116 -12.86 11.61 -11.69
CA TYR A 116 -13.29 10.22 -11.68
C TYR A 116 -14.53 9.98 -10.80
N GLN A 117 -15.06 11.04 -10.17
CA GLN A 117 -16.25 11.02 -9.32
C GLN A 117 -16.04 10.22 -8.02
N ILE A 118 -14.88 10.41 -7.38
CA ILE A 118 -14.65 9.92 -6.01
C ILE A 118 -14.92 11.03 -4.99
#